data_90e341a0325a6e91670d8954930fbcac
#
_entry.id   90e341a0325a6e91670d8954930fbcac
#
_cell.length_a   1.000
_cell.length_b   1.000
_cell.length_c   1.000
_cell.angle_alpha   90.00
_cell.angle_beta   90.00
_cell.angle_gamma   90.00
#
_symmetry.space_group_name_H-M   'P 1'
#
loop_
_entity.id
_entity.type
_entity.pdbx_description
1 polymer ?
#
loop_
_entity_poly.entity_id
_entity_poly.type
_entity_poly.pdbx_seq_one_letter_code
_entity_poly.pdbx_strand_id
1 'polypeptide(L)'
;MSMRTITGALAGAATLALAIPAHGAIPALQDDQLHNLSGPALDQRLDLLKSSGTKVTRVDVIWRWVAPTRPADPMNPADPAYDWSRYDQMISGLVARDITPMITYYWTPTWAGRTGKPNAAPRIADAAYFAAAIARRYNGTWADGRGGVLPLVRRIEIWNEPNIATFWFPQCRRQKGRYVMTSARQYSALVAAAYPRVKAASPASIVTAGVTGPVGGSRCDKADSSVGTITFAKEMIRHRVPIDAWSMHLYPIGSPAKAYFVPSWRTIPQITKLVDRLKRGAPIYVTETGYHTSYNRYHRYFVSEAQQASWLDQTYRVANRYPRVEVAVWFNLQDNPFWTGGLLRGDMTQKPAWSRFVAQASGSARPGSWAP
;
A
#
# COMPACT_ATOMS: atom_id res chain seq x y z
N MET A 1 -1.83 -35.71 68.61
CA MET A 1 -1.95 -35.84 67.12
C MET A 1 -2.71 -34.61 66.60
N SER A 2 -2.00 -33.66 66.09
CA SER A 2 -2.58 -32.41 65.59
C SER A 2 -2.55 -32.43 64.08
N MET A 3 -3.72 -32.42 63.42
CA MET A 3 -3.87 -32.30 61.94
C MET A 3 -3.72 -30.83 61.55
N ARG A 4 -2.69 -30.53 60.72
CA ARG A 4 -2.54 -29.23 60.08
C ARG A 4 -3.27 -29.26 58.72
N THR A 5 -4.26 -28.42 58.59
CA THR A 5 -4.97 -28.14 57.32
C THR A 5 -4.12 -27.17 56.48
N ILE A 6 -3.76 -27.57 55.27
CA ILE A 6 -3.08 -26.72 54.30
C ILE A 6 -4.16 -26.13 53.36
N THR A 7 -4.42 -24.84 53.48
CA THR A 7 -5.25 -24.07 52.56
C THR A 7 -4.38 -23.58 51.39
N GLY A 8 -4.58 -24.17 50.21
CA GLY A 8 -3.95 -23.72 48.98
C GLY A 8 -4.71 -22.52 48.38
N ALA A 9 -4.05 -21.40 48.24
CA ALA A 9 -4.58 -20.24 47.55
C ALA A 9 -4.35 -20.41 46.03
N LEU A 10 -5.43 -20.51 45.26
CA LEU A 10 -5.41 -20.42 43.81
C LEU A 10 -5.28 -18.94 43.39
N ALA A 11 -4.11 -18.55 42.92
CA ALA A 11 -3.92 -17.26 42.25
C ALA A 11 -4.48 -17.32 40.86
N GLY A 12 -5.64 -16.72 40.64
CA GLY A 12 -6.21 -16.51 39.30
C GLY A 12 -5.42 -15.44 38.55
N ALA A 13 -4.71 -15.83 37.51
CA ALA A 13 -4.11 -14.88 36.58
C ALA A 13 -5.21 -14.24 35.73
N ALA A 14 -5.60 -13.02 36.05
CA ALA A 14 -6.44 -12.19 35.20
C ALA A 14 -5.62 -11.72 34.02
N THR A 15 -5.86 -12.30 32.85
CA THR A 15 -5.38 -11.77 31.56
C THR A 15 -6.12 -10.46 31.30
N LEU A 16 -5.47 -9.33 31.55
CA LEU A 16 -5.92 -8.04 31.07
C LEU A 16 -5.82 -8.07 29.52
N ALA A 17 -6.93 -8.31 28.88
CA ALA A 17 -7.09 -7.97 27.47
C ALA A 17 -7.04 -6.44 27.37
N LEU A 18 -5.91 -5.89 26.97
CA LEU A 18 -5.80 -4.49 26.57
C LEU A 18 -6.81 -4.28 25.44
N ALA A 19 -7.92 -3.65 25.76
CA ALA A 19 -8.85 -3.15 24.76
C ALA A 19 -8.09 -2.11 23.92
N ILE A 20 -7.68 -2.48 22.71
CA ILE A 20 -7.19 -1.53 21.71
C ILE A 20 -8.37 -0.58 21.47
N PRO A 21 -8.22 0.73 21.71
CA PRO A 21 -9.28 1.66 21.38
C PRO A 21 -9.58 1.48 19.90
N ALA A 22 -10.84 1.25 19.55
CA ALA A 22 -11.28 1.10 18.19
C ALA A 22 -11.18 2.48 17.50
N HIS A 23 -9.97 2.86 17.09
CA HIS A 23 -9.79 3.98 16.19
C HIS A 23 -10.34 3.56 14.82
N GLY A 24 -11.18 4.41 14.23
CA GLY A 24 -11.65 4.19 12.87
C GLY A 24 -10.48 4.17 11.88
N ALA A 25 -10.72 3.63 10.68
CA ALA A 25 -9.73 3.66 9.60
C ALA A 25 -9.30 5.10 9.30
N ILE A 26 -8.01 5.36 9.25
CA ILE A 26 -7.43 6.68 8.95
C ILE A 26 -7.80 7.05 7.51
N PRO A 27 -8.48 8.17 7.26
CA PRO A 27 -8.65 8.71 5.92
C PRO A 27 -7.31 9.21 5.39
N ALA A 28 -6.86 8.63 4.30
CA ALA A 28 -5.59 8.97 3.66
C ALA A 28 -5.84 9.37 2.20
N LEU A 29 -4.93 10.12 1.62
CA LEU A 29 -5.03 10.62 0.26
C LEU A 29 -3.73 10.35 -0.49
N GLN A 30 -3.82 9.77 -1.68
CA GLN A 30 -2.69 9.64 -2.59
C GLN A 30 -2.72 10.74 -3.64
N ASP A 31 -1.55 11.15 -4.08
CA ASP A 31 -1.38 12.06 -5.20
C ASP A 31 -0.31 11.51 -6.15
N ASP A 32 -0.73 10.99 -7.28
CA ASP A 32 0.14 10.40 -8.30
C ASP A 32 0.95 11.45 -9.10
N GLN A 33 0.72 12.74 -8.89
CA GLN A 33 1.53 13.79 -9.49
C GLN A 33 2.79 14.14 -8.68
N LEU A 34 2.85 13.76 -7.41
CA LEU A 34 3.99 14.11 -6.55
C LEU A 34 5.34 13.71 -7.14
N HIS A 35 5.43 12.52 -7.72
CA HIS A 35 6.68 12.02 -8.30
C HIS A 35 7.09 12.74 -9.61
N ASN A 36 6.25 13.60 -10.18
CA ASN A 36 6.56 14.42 -11.34
C ASN A 36 7.04 15.83 -10.99
N LEU A 37 7.00 16.20 -9.70
CA LEU A 37 7.25 17.55 -9.22
C LEU A 37 8.56 17.65 -8.43
N SER A 38 9.14 18.86 -8.38
CA SER A 38 10.31 19.21 -7.59
C SER A 38 10.29 20.70 -7.25
N GLY A 39 11.13 21.14 -6.28
CA GLY A 39 11.25 22.54 -5.88
C GLY A 39 9.90 23.17 -5.47
N PRO A 40 9.68 24.46 -5.80
CA PRO A 40 8.48 25.18 -5.37
C PRO A 40 7.15 24.54 -5.82
N ALA A 41 7.12 23.89 -6.99
CA ALA A 41 5.92 23.21 -7.47
C ALA A 41 5.56 21.99 -6.60
N LEU A 42 6.56 21.26 -6.12
CA LEU A 42 6.35 20.19 -5.14
C LEU A 42 5.86 20.75 -3.82
N ASP A 43 6.48 21.84 -3.31
CA ASP A 43 6.07 22.45 -2.03
C ASP A 43 4.61 22.93 -2.06
N GLN A 44 4.19 23.61 -3.13
CA GLN A 44 2.78 24.02 -3.31
C GLN A 44 1.83 22.81 -3.31
N ARG A 45 2.27 21.72 -3.93
CA ARG A 45 1.47 20.49 -4.00
C ARG A 45 1.37 19.80 -2.64
N LEU A 46 2.43 19.80 -1.86
CA LEU A 46 2.45 19.27 -0.49
C LEU A 46 1.60 20.14 0.46
N ASP A 47 1.59 21.47 0.28
CA ASP A 47 0.71 22.37 1.02
C ASP A 47 -0.78 22.11 0.71
N LEU A 48 -1.08 21.83 -0.54
CA LEU A 48 -2.43 21.42 -0.94
C LEU A 48 -2.84 20.09 -0.29
N LEU A 49 -1.95 19.10 -0.25
CA LEU A 49 -2.18 17.86 0.50
C LEU A 49 -2.41 18.15 1.99
N LYS A 50 -1.61 19.00 2.60
CA LYS A 50 -1.79 19.42 4.01
C LYS A 50 -3.17 20.06 4.21
N SER A 51 -3.63 20.91 3.28
CA SER A 51 -4.93 21.59 3.37
C SER A 51 -6.12 20.64 3.28
N SER A 52 -5.95 19.45 2.70
CA SER A 52 -6.97 18.39 2.71
C SER A 52 -7.21 17.78 4.09
N GLY A 53 -6.34 18.06 5.07
CA GLY A 53 -6.37 17.46 6.40
C GLY A 53 -5.78 16.05 6.46
N THR A 54 -5.32 15.48 5.33
CA THR A 54 -4.74 14.13 5.33
C THR A 54 -3.54 14.03 6.27
N LYS A 55 -3.45 12.94 7.01
CA LYS A 55 -2.34 12.64 7.92
C LYS A 55 -1.43 11.53 7.38
N VAL A 56 -1.87 10.87 6.34
CA VAL A 56 -1.14 9.77 5.70
C VAL A 56 -1.25 9.91 4.20
N THR A 57 -0.16 9.68 3.49
CA THR A 57 -0.17 9.58 2.02
C THR A 57 0.63 8.36 1.56
N ARG A 58 0.20 7.76 0.47
CA ARG A 58 0.95 6.69 -0.21
C ARG A 58 1.85 7.31 -1.27
N VAL A 59 3.11 6.92 -1.28
CA VAL A 59 4.15 7.42 -2.19
C VAL A 59 4.60 6.30 -3.12
N ASP A 60 4.46 6.56 -4.41
CA ASP A 60 4.91 5.65 -5.46
C ASP A 60 6.39 5.90 -5.78
N VAL A 61 7.27 5.00 -5.35
CA VAL A 61 8.68 5.02 -5.70
C VAL A 61 8.91 4.23 -6.99
N ILE A 62 9.14 4.93 -8.07
CA ILE A 62 9.34 4.33 -9.39
C ILE A 62 10.76 3.79 -9.51
N TRP A 63 10.91 2.49 -9.30
CA TRP A 63 12.23 1.84 -9.22
C TRP A 63 13.12 2.14 -10.43
N ARG A 64 12.58 2.08 -11.64
CA ARG A 64 13.34 2.35 -12.86
C ARG A 64 13.84 3.79 -13.00
N TRP A 65 13.25 4.74 -12.27
CA TRP A 65 13.72 6.12 -12.24
C TRP A 65 14.79 6.31 -11.18
N VAL A 66 14.66 5.63 -10.04
CA VAL A 66 15.66 5.67 -8.97
C VAL A 66 16.93 4.92 -9.36
N ALA A 67 16.81 3.80 -10.08
CA ALA A 67 17.93 2.96 -10.48
C ALA A 67 17.92 2.70 -12.00
N PRO A 68 18.20 3.72 -12.84
CA PRO A 68 18.21 3.52 -14.30
C PRO A 68 19.29 2.58 -14.77
N THR A 69 20.41 2.49 -14.05
CA THR A 69 21.51 1.53 -14.23
C THR A 69 21.60 0.58 -13.05
N ARG A 70 22.30 -0.53 -13.23
CA ARG A 70 22.43 -1.56 -12.19
C ARG A 70 23.40 -1.09 -11.09
N PRO A 71 22.98 -1.00 -9.81
CA PRO A 71 23.89 -0.73 -8.71
C PRO A 71 24.93 -1.83 -8.53
N ALA A 72 26.15 -1.44 -8.20
CA ALA A 72 27.23 -2.36 -7.84
C ALA A 72 26.99 -2.96 -6.43
N ASP A 73 26.53 -2.14 -5.49
CA ASP A 73 26.05 -2.53 -4.16
C ASP A 73 24.56 -2.21 -4.01
N PRO A 74 23.65 -3.11 -4.41
CA PRO A 74 22.24 -2.80 -4.54
C PRO A 74 21.51 -2.61 -3.21
N MET A 75 22.12 -2.91 -2.06
CA MET A 75 21.55 -2.60 -0.73
C MET A 75 22.11 -1.32 -0.13
N ASN A 76 23.08 -0.68 -0.76
CA ASN A 76 23.65 0.58 -0.32
C ASN A 76 22.96 1.76 -1.00
N PRO A 77 22.16 2.58 -0.30
CA PRO A 77 21.50 3.72 -0.92
C PRO A 77 22.46 4.83 -1.39
N ALA A 78 23.76 4.77 -1.05
CA ALA A 78 24.78 5.68 -1.55
C ALA A 78 25.42 5.20 -2.87
N ASP A 79 25.04 4.02 -3.40
CA ASP A 79 25.54 3.56 -4.69
C ASP A 79 25.20 4.62 -5.77
N PRO A 80 26.17 5.04 -6.61
CA PRO A 80 25.99 6.12 -7.57
C PRO A 80 24.95 5.83 -8.67
N ALA A 81 24.52 4.58 -8.80
CA ALA A 81 23.43 4.19 -9.70
C ALA A 81 22.04 4.61 -9.18
N TYR A 82 21.92 5.04 -7.92
CA TYR A 82 20.67 5.51 -7.35
C TYR A 82 20.54 7.02 -7.41
N ASP A 83 19.43 7.52 -7.94
CA ASP A 83 18.99 8.90 -7.81
C ASP A 83 17.76 8.98 -6.89
N TRP A 84 17.99 9.44 -5.65
CA TRP A 84 16.95 9.61 -4.65
C TRP A 84 16.45 11.04 -4.52
N SER A 85 17.07 12.01 -5.22
CA SER A 85 16.90 13.45 -5.00
C SER A 85 15.43 13.87 -4.93
N ARG A 86 14.62 13.38 -5.85
CA ARG A 86 13.18 13.63 -5.92
C ARG A 86 12.41 13.09 -4.71
N TYR A 87 12.73 11.87 -4.30
CA TYR A 87 12.03 11.20 -3.20
C TYR A 87 12.47 11.74 -1.83
N ASP A 88 13.73 12.12 -1.68
CA ASP A 88 14.21 12.77 -0.45
C ASP A 88 13.48 14.09 -0.19
N GLN A 89 13.36 14.93 -1.23
CA GLN A 89 12.62 16.19 -1.13
C GLN A 89 11.16 15.96 -0.78
N MET A 90 10.51 15.00 -1.47
CA MET A 90 9.11 14.67 -1.27
C MET A 90 8.85 14.12 0.15
N ILE A 91 9.61 13.12 0.58
CA ILE A 91 9.42 12.45 1.87
C ILE A 91 9.71 13.40 3.02
N SER A 92 10.79 14.18 2.94
CA SER A 92 11.11 15.21 3.95
C SER A 92 10.05 16.29 3.99
N GLY A 93 9.56 16.74 2.83
CA GLY A 93 8.50 17.75 2.73
C GLY A 93 7.15 17.29 3.28
N LEU A 94 6.80 16.00 3.12
CA LEU A 94 5.60 15.39 3.72
C LEU A 94 5.70 15.38 5.25
N VAL A 95 6.83 14.89 5.78
CA VAL A 95 7.04 14.79 7.24
C VAL A 95 7.09 16.18 7.88
N ALA A 96 7.72 17.17 7.25
CA ALA A 96 7.70 18.56 7.71
C ALA A 96 6.29 19.17 7.79
N ARG A 97 5.33 18.58 7.07
CA ARG A 97 3.90 18.98 7.10
C ARG A 97 3.03 18.08 7.98
N ASP A 98 3.63 17.24 8.82
CA ASP A 98 2.93 16.26 9.67
C ASP A 98 2.11 15.25 8.86
N ILE A 99 2.58 14.87 7.66
CA ILE A 99 1.99 13.82 6.83
C ILE A 99 2.90 12.60 6.84
N THR A 100 2.41 11.48 7.33
CA THR A 100 3.14 10.21 7.36
C THR A 100 3.17 9.58 5.97
N PRO A 101 4.33 9.39 5.34
CA PRO A 101 4.43 8.65 4.10
C PRO A 101 4.36 7.14 4.35
N MET A 102 3.73 6.41 3.44
CA MET A 102 3.92 4.98 3.24
C MET A 102 4.40 4.75 1.82
N ILE A 103 5.44 3.95 1.65
CA ILE A 103 6.08 3.74 0.36
C ILE A 103 5.59 2.45 -0.28
N THR A 104 5.22 2.53 -1.56
CA THR A 104 5.20 1.39 -2.48
C THR A 104 6.27 1.58 -3.55
N TYR A 105 6.80 0.50 -4.11
CA TYR A 105 7.73 0.58 -5.22
C TYR A 105 7.36 -0.41 -6.33
N TYR A 106 7.58 -0.03 -7.57
CA TYR A 106 7.27 -0.85 -8.73
C TYR A 106 7.95 -0.32 -10.01
N TRP A 107 7.61 -0.88 -11.15
CA TRP A 107 8.21 -0.64 -12.47
C TRP A 107 9.68 -1.03 -12.55
N THR A 108 9.84 -2.25 -13.03
CA THR A 108 11.14 -2.92 -13.20
C THR A 108 12.07 -2.11 -14.12
N PRO A 109 13.29 -1.78 -13.68
CA PRO A 109 14.33 -1.25 -14.55
C PRO A 109 14.66 -2.20 -15.70
N THR A 110 15.17 -1.67 -16.81
CA THR A 110 15.52 -2.46 -17.99
C THR A 110 16.50 -3.60 -17.68
N TRP A 111 17.46 -3.34 -16.79
CA TRP A 111 18.48 -4.28 -16.36
C TRP A 111 17.96 -5.34 -15.39
N ALA A 112 16.82 -5.11 -14.67
CA ALA A 112 16.30 -6.01 -13.64
C ALA A 112 15.21 -6.97 -14.14
N GLY A 113 14.67 -6.77 -15.36
CA GLY A 113 13.65 -7.62 -15.97
C GLY A 113 14.13 -8.33 -17.22
N ARG A 114 13.36 -9.33 -17.66
CA ARG A 114 13.71 -10.11 -18.87
C ARG A 114 13.43 -9.38 -20.18
N THR A 115 12.42 -8.49 -20.21
CA THR A 115 11.92 -7.87 -21.44
C THR A 115 12.29 -6.41 -21.57
N GLY A 116 12.94 -5.82 -20.58
CA GLY A 116 13.20 -4.38 -20.51
C GLY A 116 11.96 -3.50 -20.31
N LYS A 117 10.75 -4.10 -20.30
CA LYS A 117 9.50 -3.37 -20.10
C LYS A 117 9.28 -3.07 -18.60
N PRO A 118 8.59 -1.94 -18.27
CA PRO A 118 8.36 -1.58 -16.85
C PRO A 118 7.55 -2.62 -16.09
N ASN A 119 6.61 -3.28 -16.74
CA ASN A 119 5.78 -4.32 -16.13
C ASN A 119 6.41 -5.72 -16.15
N ALA A 120 7.65 -5.87 -16.61
CA ALA A 120 8.30 -7.18 -16.57
C ALA A 120 8.42 -7.66 -15.12
N ALA A 121 8.08 -8.92 -14.87
CA ALA A 121 8.38 -9.56 -13.58
C ALA A 121 9.88 -9.40 -13.28
N PRO A 122 10.26 -8.82 -12.13
CA PRO A 122 11.66 -8.54 -11.82
C PRO A 122 12.44 -9.81 -11.48
N ARG A 123 13.77 -9.72 -11.55
CA ARG A 123 14.60 -10.66 -10.81
C ARG A 123 14.39 -10.45 -9.32
N ILE A 124 14.00 -11.52 -8.63
CA ILE A 124 13.55 -11.48 -7.22
C ILE A 124 14.59 -10.86 -6.30
N ALA A 125 15.87 -11.25 -6.45
CA ALA A 125 16.95 -10.73 -5.63
C ALA A 125 17.13 -9.21 -5.80
N ASP A 126 17.12 -8.71 -7.04
CA ASP A 126 17.31 -7.29 -7.35
C ASP A 126 16.17 -6.45 -6.74
N ALA A 127 14.92 -6.91 -6.86
CA ALA A 127 13.76 -6.21 -6.27
C ALA A 127 13.76 -6.26 -4.74
N ALA A 128 14.23 -7.36 -4.13
CA ALA A 128 14.38 -7.48 -2.68
C ALA A 128 15.51 -6.59 -2.14
N TYR A 129 16.61 -6.45 -2.89
CA TYR A 129 17.70 -5.53 -2.55
C TYR A 129 17.24 -4.07 -2.61
N PHE A 130 16.45 -3.71 -3.63
CA PHE A 130 15.91 -2.37 -3.73
C PHE A 130 14.95 -2.03 -2.57
N ALA A 131 14.11 -2.97 -2.14
CA ALA A 131 13.30 -2.80 -0.93
C ALA A 131 14.16 -2.53 0.32
N ALA A 132 15.29 -3.22 0.46
CA ALA A 132 16.24 -3.00 1.55
C ALA A 132 16.96 -1.65 1.44
N ALA A 133 17.30 -1.20 0.23
CA ALA A 133 17.87 0.13 -0.01
C ALA A 133 16.91 1.24 0.40
N ILE A 134 15.60 1.13 0.04
CA ILE A 134 14.54 2.03 0.52
C ILE A 134 14.50 2.07 2.04
N ALA A 135 14.43 0.89 2.68
CA ALA A 135 14.35 0.77 4.13
C ALA A 135 15.58 1.39 4.84
N ARG A 136 16.77 1.18 4.29
CA ARG A 136 18.02 1.75 4.84
C ARG A 136 18.07 3.27 4.68
N ARG A 137 17.64 3.79 3.50
CA ARG A 137 17.66 5.22 3.25
C ARG A 137 16.72 5.98 4.18
N TYR A 138 15.51 5.46 4.36
CA TYR A 138 14.48 6.11 5.17
C TYR A 138 14.29 5.43 6.53
N ASN A 139 15.40 5.12 7.20
CA ASN A 139 15.40 4.49 8.53
C ASN A 139 15.46 5.49 9.70
N GLY A 140 15.46 6.81 9.42
CA GLY A 140 15.56 7.86 10.43
C GLY A 140 16.98 8.14 10.91
N THR A 141 18.00 7.48 10.34
CA THR A 141 19.42 7.70 10.71
C THR A 141 20.31 7.99 9.51
N TRP A 142 19.79 7.89 8.29
CA TRP A 142 20.56 8.16 7.08
C TRP A 142 20.79 9.65 6.90
N ALA A 143 22.05 10.07 6.72
CA ALA A 143 22.39 11.48 6.52
C ALA A 143 21.69 12.07 5.28
N ASP A 144 21.13 13.27 5.41
CA ASP A 144 20.44 14.00 4.34
C ASP A 144 21.39 14.84 3.46
N GLY A 145 22.69 14.86 3.79
CA GLY A 145 23.70 15.65 3.11
C GLY A 145 23.67 17.14 3.47
N ARG A 146 22.82 17.57 4.40
CA ARG A 146 22.64 18.96 4.84
C ARG A 146 22.87 19.16 6.35
N GLY A 147 23.43 18.15 7.00
CA GLY A 147 23.71 18.15 8.44
C GLY A 147 22.60 17.55 9.30
N GLY A 148 21.55 17.02 8.68
CA GLY A 148 20.47 16.29 9.32
C GLY A 148 20.37 14.83 8.87
N VAL A 149 19.22 14.23 9.13
CA VAL A 149 18.90 12.86 8.70
C VAL A 149 17.57 12.80 7.92
N LEU A 150 17.47 11.86 6.99
CA LEU A 150 16.21 11.59 6.32
C LEU A 150 15.20 10.97 7.28
N PRO A 151 13.89 11.25 7.10
CA PRO A 151 12.86 10.76 7.98
C PRO A 151 12.76 9.22 8.01
N LEU A 152 12.26 8.68 9.12
CA LEU A 152 11.87 7.28 9.21
C LEU A 152 10.55 7.05 8.47
N VAL A 153 10.56 6.20 7.42
CA VAL A 153 9.35 5.68 6.77
C VAL A 153 9.13 4.25 7.23
N ARG A 154 8.16 4.05 8.11
CA ARG A 154 7.91 2.73 8.69
C ARG A 154 7.26 1.75 7.72
N ARG A 155 6.34 2.20 6.84
CA ARG A 155 5.51 1.31 6.02
C ARG A 155 6.03 1.21 4.61
N ILE A 156 6.44 -0.01 4.26
CA ILE A 156 6.98 -0.34 2.94
C ILE A 156 6.12 -1.45 2.34
N GLU A 157 5.38 -1.10 1.30
CA GLU A 157 4.63 -2.04 0.48
C GLU A 157 5.56 -2.70 -0.54
N ILE A 158 5.53 -4.01 -0.58
CA ILE A 158 6.32 -4.77 -1.55
C ILE A 158 5.53 -4.85 -2.86
N TRP A 159 5.92 -4.03 -3.82
CA TRP A 159 5.31 -3.90 -5.15
C TRP A 159 3.94 -3.20 -5.16
N ASN A 160 3.42 -2.96 -6.40
CA ASN A 160 2.06 -2.49 -6.68
C ASN A 160 1.35 -3.49 -7.58
N GLU A 161 0.14 -3.89 -7.24
CA GLU A 161 -0.78 -4.76 -7.99
C GLU A 161 -0.09 -5.94 -8.72
N PRO A 162 0.68 -6.79 -8.01
CA PRO A 162 1.42 -7.88 -8.64
C PRO A 162 0.52 -8.95 -9.27
N ASN A 163 -0.79 -8.84 -9.05
CA ASN A 163 -1.81 -9.71 -9.60
C ASN A 163 -2.39 -9.23 -10.95
N ILE A 164 -1.89 -8.11 -11.49
CA ILE A 164 -2.36 -7.50 -12.75
C ILE A 164 -1.19 -7.35 -13.73
N ALA A 165 -1.44 -7.67 -15.01
CA ALA A 165 -0.40 -7.66 -16.04
C ALA A 165 0.21 -6.28 -16.33
N THR A 166 -0.50 -5.20 -15.98
CA THR A 166 0.02 -3.82 -16.07
C THR A 166 1.26 -3.63 -15.19
N PHE A 167 1.34 -4.30 -14.03
CA PHE A 167 2.43 -4.13 -13.07
C PHE A 167 3.33 -5.36 -12.90
N TRP A 168 2.87 -6.54 -13.36
CA TRP A 168 3.65 -7.77 -13.29
C TRP A 168 3.33 -8.69 -14.47
N PHE A 169 4.25 -8.83 -15.41
CA PHE A 169 4.07 -9.66 -16.60
C PHE A 169 5.22 -10.67 -16.76
N PRO A 170 4.94 -11.93 -17.10
CA PRO A 170 3.62 -12.52 -17.26
C PRO A 170 2.95 -12.89 -15.94
N GLN A 171 1.64 -12.84 -15.91
CA GLN A 171 0.83 -13.37 -14.79
C GLN A 171 0.81 -14.90 -14.83
N CYS A 172 0.70 -15.46 -16.01
CA CYS A 172 0.59 -16.89 -16.24
C CYS A 172 1.58 -17.35 -17.32
N ARG A 173 2.05 -18.59 -17.22
CA ARG A 173 2.94 -19.21 -18.23
C ARG A 173 2.35 -20.49 -18.78
N ARG A 174 2.58 -20.78 -20.06
CA ARG A 174 2.16 -22.01 -20.68
C ARG A 174 3.06 -23.17 -20.21
N GLN A 175 2.44 -24.22 -19.68
CA GLN A 175 3.11 -25.46 -19.22
C GLN A 175 2.26 -26.65 -19.66
N LYS A 176 2.84 -27.62 -20.37
CA LYS A 176 2.14 -28.84 -20.84
C LYS A 176 0.79 -28.52 -21.51
N GLY A 177 0.77 -27.53 -22.41
CA GLY A 177 -0.41 -27.16 -23.21
C GLY A 177 -1.42 -26.24 -22.54
N ARG A 178 -1.34 -25.96 -21.22
CA ARG A 178 -2.27 -25.09 -20.49
C ARG A 178 -1.54 -23.91 -19.83
N TYR A 179 -2.26 -22.83 -19.55
CA TYR A 179 -1.72 -21.73 -18.75
C TYR A 179 -1.77 -22.04 -17.25
N VAL A 180 -0.67 -21.77 -16.56
CA VAL A 180 -0.51 -21.96 -15.12
C VAL A 180 -0.12 -20.61 -14.51
N MET A 181 -0.77 -20.24 -13.42
CA MET A 181 -0.45 -19.04 -12.64
C MET A 181 0.98 -19.09 -12.13
N THR A 182 1.72 -17.99 -12.35
CA THR A 182 3.10 -17.86 -11.90
C THR A 182 3.37 -16.60 -11.09
N SER A 183 2.60 -15.52 -11.30
CA SER A 183 2.79 -14.24 -10.62
C SER A 183 2.71 -14.35 -9.11
N ALA A 184 1.67 -14.99 -8.56
CA ALA A 184 1.47 -15.13 -7.12
C ALA A 184 2.63 -15.89 -6.44
N ARG A 185 3.16 -16.95 -7.09
CA ARG A 185 4.33 -17.68 -6.60
C ARG A 185 5.60 -16.82 -6.64
N GLN A 186 5.84 -16.12 -7.75
CA GLN A 186 7.00 -15.24 -7.90
C GLN A 186 6.96 -14.07 -6.92
N TYR A 187 5.79 -13.47 -6.73
CA TYR A 187 5.58 -12.43 -5.74
C TYR A 187 5.79 -12.95 -4.31
N SER A 188 5.30 -14.14 -3.99
CA SER A 188 5.58 -14.80 -2.71
C SER A 188 7.07 -14.94 -2.45
N ALA A 189 7.85 -15.34 -3.47
CA ALA A 189 9.29 -15.41 -3.38
C ALA A 189 9.95 -14.03 -3.20
N LEU A 190 9.41 -12.97 -3.84
CA LEU A 190 9.88 -11.60 -3.64
C LEU A 190 9.66 -11.14 -2.19
N VAL A 191 8.47 -11.31 -1.64
CA VAL A 191 8.19 -10.89 -0.26
C VAL A 191 9.05 -11.68 0.73
N ALA A 192 9.19 -13.00 0.55
CA ALA A 192 10.04 -13.85 1.39
C ALA A 192 11.51 -13.41 1.36
N ALA A 193 12.01 -12.96 0.20
CA ALA A 193 13.36 -12.44 0.06
C ALA A 193 13.54 -11.03 0.60
N ALA A 194 12.53 -10.15 0.44
CA ALA A 194 12.57 -8.75 0.87
C ALA A 194 12.41 -8.61 2.39
N TYR A 195 11.51 -9.38 3.00
CA TYR A 195 11.16 -9.24 4.41
C TYR A 195 12.37 -9.21 5.35
N PRO A 196 13.25 -10.24 5.39
CA PRO A 196 14.40 -10.23 6.30
C PRO A 196 15.39 -9.11 5.98
N ARG A 197 15.53 -8.72 4.72
CA ARG A 197 16.44 -7.65 4.30
C ARG A 197 15.96 -6.28 4.72
N VAL A 198 14.65 -6.01 4.56
CA VAL A 198 14.01 -4.78 5.05
C VAL A 198 14.11 -4.69 6.56
N LYS A 199 13.83 -5.79 7.29
CA LYS A 199 13.93 -5.83 8.76
C LYS A 199 15.37 -5.63 9.25
N ALA A 200 16.36 -6.14 8.55
CA ALA A 200 17.78 -5.92 8.86
C ALA A 200 18.22 -4.47 8.59
N ALA A 201 17.72 -3.85 7.51
CA ALA A 201 18.01 -2.46 7.15
C ALA A 201 17.33 -1.44 8.06
N SER A 202 16.11 -1.74 8.50
CA SER A 202 15.29 -0.92 9.41
C SER A 202 14.38 -1.83 10.24
N PRO A 203 14.76 -2.20 11.48
CA PRO A 203 13.94 -3.06 12.35
C PRO A 203 12.54 -2.50 12.63
N ALA A 204 12.41 -1.16 12.62
CA ALA A 204 11.14 -0.46 12.82
C ALA A 204 10.19 -0.54 11.60
N SER A 205 10.68 -0.98 10.44
CA SER A 205 9.84 -1.09 9.24
C SER A 205 8.76 -2.14 9.38
N ILE A 206 7.58 -1.80 8.85
CA ILE A 206 6.40 -2.66 8.69
C ILE A 206 6.34 -3.09 7.24
N VAL A 207 6.65 -4.36 6.98
CA VAL A 207 6.61 -4.93 5.63
C VAL A 207 5.17 -5.28 5.29
N THR A 208 4.63 -4.54 4.34
CA THR A 208 3.26 -4.72 3.86
C THR A 208 3.27 -5.48 2.55
N ALA A 209 2.46 -6.51 2.45
CA ALA A 209 2.37 -7.34 1.26
C ALA A 209 0.92 -7.63 0.86
N GLY A 210 0.74 -8.28 -0.27
CA GLY A 210 -0.55 -8.41 -0.94
C GLY A 210 -0.66 -7.37 -2.04
N VAL A 211 -0.94 -6.13 -1.70
CA VAL A 211 -1.04 -4.95 -2.60
C VAL A 211 -1.81 -5.27 -3.88
N THR A 212 -2.87 -6.09 -3.75
CA THR A 212 -3.57 -6.65 -4.91
C THR A 212 -4.63 -5.69 -5.43
N GLY A 213 -4.61 -5.48 -6.75
CA GLY A 213 -5.70 -4.81 -7.45
C GLY A 213 -7.00 -5.61 -7.46
N PRO A 214 -8.14 -4.96 -7.72
CA PRO A 214 -9.47 -5.52 -7.50
C PRO A 214 -9.95 -6.48 -8.59
N VAL A 215 -9.14 -6.80 -9.57
CA VAL A 215 -9.53 -7.62 -10.73
C VAL A 215 -8.83 -8.97 -10.72
N GLY A 216 -9.41 -9.92 -11.46
CA GLY A 216 -8.82 -11.23 -11.71
C GLY A 216 -9.64 -12.40 -11.24
N GLY A 217 -9.29 -13.57 -11.77
CA GLY A 217 -9.96 -14.84 -11.51
C GLY A 217 -9.09 -15.87 -10.79
N SER A 218 -9.60 -17.09 -10.72
CA SER A 218 -8.88 -18.24 -10.15
C SER A 218 -8.16 -19.08 -11.21
N ARG A 219 -8.34 -18.77 -12.49
CA ARG A 219 -7.79 -19.53 -13.64
C ARG A 219 -7.07 -18.61 -14.60
N CYS A 220 -6.12 -19.17 -15.32
CA CYS A 220 -5.39 -18.54 -16.41
C CYS A 220 -5.83 -19.14 -17.75
N ASP A 221 -6.17 -18.30 -18.70
CA ASP A 221 -6.43 -18.65 -20.10
C ASP A 221 -5.36 -18.07 -21.06
N LYS A 222 -4.64 -17.07 -20.62
CA LYS A 222 -3.56 -16.39 -21.35
C LYS A 222 -2.49 -15.83 -20.40
N ALA A 223 -1.39 -15.31 -20.96
CA ALA A 223 -0.25 -14.84 -20.18
C ALA A 223 -0.54 -13.60 -19.32
N ASP A 224 -1.50 -12.77 -19.70
CA ASP A 224 -1.90 -11.53 -19.03
C ASP A 224 -3.17 -11.69 -18.16
N SER A 225 -3.70 -12.91 -17.99
CA SER A 225 -4.87 -13.18 -17.12
C SER A 225 -4.61 -12.70 -15.71
N SER A 226 -5.32 -11.66 -15.26
CA SER A 226 -5.22 -11.17 -13.90
C SER A 226 -5.64 -12.23 -12.87
N VAL A 227 -4.98 -12.24 -11.73
CA VAL A 227 -5.22 -13.21 -10.65
C VAL A 227 -6.01 -12.56 -9.52
N GLY A 228 -7.15 -13.17 -9.15
CA GLY A 228 -7.99 -12.61 -8.10
C GLY A 228 -7.31 -12.58 -6.72
N THR A 229 -7.58 -11.54 -5.94
CA THR A 229 -7.00 -11.29 -4.60
C THR A 229 -7.06 -12.51 -3.68
N ILE A 230 -8.21 -13.22 -3.64
CA ILE A 230 -8.37 -14.41 -2.80
C ILE A 230 -7.45 -15.54 -3.23
N THR A 231 -7.32 -15.76 -4.54
CA THR A 231 -6.43 -16.77 -5.11
C THR A 231 -4.98 -16.43 -4.83
N PHE A 232 -4.63 -15.15 -4.96
CA PHE A 232 -3.30 -14.63 -4.69
C PHE A 232 -2.92 -14.82 -3.20
N ALA A 233 -3.81 -14.47 -2.28
CA ALA A 233 -3.61 -14.67 -0.84
C ALA A 233 -3.44 -16.15 -0.47
N LYS A 234 -4.23 -17.04 -1.06
CA LYS A 234 -4.09 -18.51 -0.85
C LYS A 234 -2.72 -19.03 -1.28
N GLU A 235 -2.15 -18.49 -2.37
CA GLU A 235 -0.82 -18.88 -2.82
C GLU A 235 0.26 -18.38 -1.86
N MET A 236 0.17 -17.14 -1.37
CA MET A 236 1.08 -16.61 -0.35
C MET A 236 1.04 -17.45 0.93
N ILE A 237 -0.14 -17.89 1.37
CA ILE A 237 -0.31 -18.78 2.53
C ILE A 237 0.39 -20.13 2.30
N ARG A 238 0.25 -20.71 1.10
CA ARG A 238 0.91 -21.98 0.74
C ARG A 238 2.44 -21.89 0.86
N HIS A 239 3.00 -20.71 0.57
CA HIS A 239 4.42 -20.42 0.68
C HIS A 239 4.84 -19.83 2.04
N ARG A 240 3.92 -19.72 3.01
CA ARG A 240 4.18 -19.19 4.37
C ARG A 240 4.92 -17.85 4.34
N VAL A 241 4.48 -16.96 3.47
CA VAL A 241 5.14 -15.66 3.23
C VAL A 241 5.10 -14.80 4.50
N PRO A 242 6.23 -14.30 5.01
CA PRO A 242 6.25 -13.41 6.17
C PRO A 242 5.72 -12.03 5.80
N ILE A 243 4.84 -11.48 6.64
CA ILE A 243 4.27 -10.13 6.50
C ILE A 243 4.14 -9.46 7.86
N ASP A 244 4.10 -8.13 7.89
CA ASP A 244 3.68 -7.37 9.07
C ASP A 244 2.26 -6.84 8.91
N ALA A 245 1.85 -6.47 7.70
CA ALA A 245 0.52 -6.02 7.34
C ALA A 245 0.11 -6.57 5.97
N TRP A 246 -1.19 -6.58 5.70
CA TRP A 246 -1.76 -6.89 4.40
C TRP A 246 -2.30 -5.63 3.73
N SER A 247 -2.01 -5.44 2.45
CA SER A 247 -2.56 -4.36 1.65
C SER A 247 -3.39 -4.88 0.48
N MET A 248 -4.38 -4.09 0.08
CA MET A 248 -5.22 -4.36 -1.10
C MET A 248 -5.90 -3.09 -1.59
N HIS A 249 -6.29 -3.10 -2.87
CA HIS A 249 -7.05 -2.03 -3.50
C HIS A 249 -8.51 -2.43 -3.62
N LEU A 250 -9.41 -1.49 -3.34
CA LEU A 250 -10.86 -1.68 -3.42
C LEU A 250 -11.48 -0.62 -4.30
N TYR A 251 -11.91 -1.02 -5.50
CA TYR A 251 -12.64 -0.16 -6.43
C TYR A 251 -14.03 -0.76 -6.69
N PRO A 252 -14.97 -0.58 -5.74
CA PRO A 252 -16.26 -1.23 -5.83
C PRO A 252 -17.12 -0.68 -6.97
N ILE A 253 -17.76 -1.58 -7.70
CA ILE A 253 -18.82 -1.24 -8.65
C ILE A 253 -20.14 -1.21 -7.88
N GLY A 254 -20.71 -0.01 -7.72
CA GLY A 254 -21.85 0.24 -6.85
C GLY A 254 -21.46 0.85 -5.50
N SER A 255 -22.42 1.00 -4.60
CA SER A 255 -22.19 1.65 -3.31
C SER A 255 -21.21 0.85 -2.43
N PRO A 256 -20.38 1.49 -1.59
CA PRO A 256 -19.41 0.80 -0.73
C PRO A 256 -20.00 -0.33 0.11
N ALA A 257 -21.23 -0.14 0.63
CA ALA A 257 -21.87 -1.13 1.49
C ALA A 257 -22.47 -2.34 0.73
N LYS A 258 -22.77 -2.20 -0.56
CA LYS A 258 -23.57 -3.20 -1.33
C LYS A 258 -22.82 -3.86 -2.50
N ALA A 259 -21.66 -3.36 -2.91
CA ALA A 259 -20.92 -3.88 -4.06
C ALA A 259 -20.45 -5.33 -3.88
N TYR A 260 -20.57 -6.15 -4.95
CA TYR A 260 -20.29 -7.59 -4.91
C TYR A 260 -19.26 -8.08 -5.93
N PHE A 261 -19.14 -7.42 -7.08
CA PHE A 261 -18.53 -8.02 -8.29
C PHE A 261 -17.00 -8.07 -8.33
N VAL A 262 -16.34 -7.28 -7.52
CA VAL A 262 -14.87 -7.22 -7.41
C VAL A 262 -14.52 -7.26 -5.93
N PRO A 263 -13.28 -7.49 -5.52
CA PRO A 263 -12.90 -7.23 -4.15
C PRO A 263 -13.46 -5.87 -3.71
N SER A 264 -14.34 -5.91 -2.74
CA SER A 264 -15.07 -4.76 -2.21
C SER A 264 -14.96 -4.78 -0.69
N TRP A 265 -15.49 -3.79 -0.01
CA TRP A 265 -15.53 -3.76 1.45
C TRP A 265 -16.13 -5.04 2.06
N ARG A 266 -17.05 -5.71 1.37
CA ARG A 266 -17.61 -7.01 1.79
C ARG A 266 -16.64 -8.17 1.72
N THR A 267 -15.52 -8.02 1.03
CA THR A 267 -14.45 -9.02 0.94
C THR A 267 -13.54 -8.99 2.18
N ILE A 268 -13.54 -7.89 2.95
CA ILE A 268 -12.65 -7.71 4.11
C ILE A 268 -12.73 -8.87 5.12
N PRO A 269 -13.92 -9.38 5.54
CA PRO A 269 -13.96 -10.50 6.48
C PRO A 269 -13.30 -11.78 5.95
N GLN A 270 -13.43 -12.06 4.66
CA GLN A 270 -12.78 -13.22 4.03
C GLN A 270 -11.26 -13.04 3.95
N ILE A 271 -10.80 -11.85 3.57
CA ILE A 271 -9.37 -11.52 3.55
C ILE A 271 -8.79 -11.58 4.95
N THR A 272 -9.46 -11.05 5.96
CA THR A 272 -9.02 -11.10 7.37
C THR A 272 -8.74 -12.54 7.80
N LYS A 273 -9.65 -13.49 7.49
CA LYS A 273 -9.45 -14.91 7.80
C LYS A 273 -8.25 -15.53 7.07
N LEU A 274 -7.97 -15.09 5.85
CA LEU A 274 -6.79 -15.55 5.10
C LEU A 274 -5.51 -14.94 5.65
N VAL A 275 -5.51 -13.65 5.97
CA VAL A 275 -4.37 -12.93 6.53
C VAL A 275 -3.97 -13.49 7.89
N ASP A 276 -4.93 -13.91 8.72
CA ASP A 276 -4.66 -14.56 10.01
C ASP A 276 -3.88 -15.88 9.88
N ARG A 277 -3.91 -16.52 8.71
CA ARG A 277 -3.09 -17.71 8.41
C ARG A 277 -1.64 -17.35 8.06
N LEU A 278 -1.36 -16.11 7.68
CA LEU A 278 -0.01 -15.59 7.47
C LEU A 278 0.55 -14.99 8.76
N LYS A 279 -0.22 -14.07 9.36
CA LYS A 279 0.09 -13.42 10.63
C LYS A 279 -1.21 -13.08 11.35
N ARG A 280 -1.48 -13.76 12.45
CA ARG A 280 -2.66 -13.50 13.27
C ARG A 280 -2.63 -12.07 13.80
N GLY A 281 -3.75 -11.37 13.65
CA GLY A 281 -3.88 -9.99 14.13
C GLY A 281 -3.24 -8.93 13.20
N ALA A 282 -2.63 -9.29 12.06
CA ALA A 282 -2.00 -8.31 11.17
C ALA A 282 -3.02 -7.28 10.65
N PRO A 283 -2.69 -5.98 10.64
CA PRO A 283 -3.58 -4.95 10.11
C PRO A 283 -3.80 -5.11 8.61
N ILE A 284 -4.92 -4.55 8.14
CA ILE A 284 -5.28 -4.47 6.73
C ILE A 284 -5.25 -3.00 6.32
N TYR A 285 -4.53 -2.70 5.25
CA TYR A 285 -4.46 -1.40 4.62
C TYR A 285 -5.21 -1.44 3.29
N VAL A 286 -6.21 -0.58 3.14
CA VAL A 286 -6.84 -0.33 1.85
C VAL A 286 -6.10 0.83 1.22
N THR A 287 -5.09 0.51 0.41
CA THR A 287 -4.10 1.50 -0.06
C THR A 287 -4.49 2.16 -1.37
N GLU A 288 -5.60 1.75 -1.96
CA GLU A 288 -6.31 2.51 -2.99
C GLU A 288 -7.80 2.21 -2.93
N THR A 289 -8.62 3.27 -2.97
CA THR A 289 -10.06 3.20 -3.19
C THR A 289 -10.56 4.49 -3.82
N GLY A 290 -11.67 4.46 -4.55
CA GLY A 290 -12.22 5.63 -5.18
C GLY A 290 -13.29 5.29 -6.23
N TYR A 291 -13.84 6.34 -6.84
CA TYR A 291 -14.86 6.25 -7.88
C TYR A 291 -14.57 7.26 -8.98
N HIS A 292 -14.56 6.83 -10.24
CA HIS A 292 -14.49 7.70 -11.39
C HIS A 292 -15.74 8.57 -11.50
N THR A 293 -15.59 9.80 -11.99
CA THR A 293 -16.70 10.74 -12.20
C THR A 293 -17.01 11.01 -13.66
N SER A 294 -16.20 10.47 -14.57
CA SER A 294 -16.45 10.52 -16.00
C SER A 294 -16.00 9.23 -16.68
N TYR A 295 -16.53 8.99 -17.89
CA TYR A 295 -16.11 7.89 -18.74
C TYR A 295 -14.61 7.99 -19.04
N ASN A 296 -13.93 6.84 -18.95
CA ASN A 296 -12.57 6.69 -19.40
C ASN A 296 -12.46 5.33 -20.11
N ARG A 297 -11.73 5.26 -21.22
CA ARG A 297 -11.56 3.99 -21.97
C ARG A 297 -10.98 2.83 -21.16
N TYR A 298 -10.27 3.17 -20.08
CA TYR A 298 -9.68 2.19 -19.15
C TYR A 298 -10.63 1.82 -18.01
N HIS A 299 -11.57 2.75 -17.66
CA HIS A 299 -12.50 2.61 -16.54
C HIS A 299 -13.89 3.03 -16.98
N ARG A 300 -14.70 2.03 -17.33
CA ARG A 300 -16.04 2.26 -17.92
C ARG A 300 -17.12 2.54 -16.90
N TYR A 301 -16.89 2.17 -15.62
CA TYR A 301 -17.81 2.46 -14.54
C TYR A 301 -17.50 3.81 -13.93
N PHE A 302 -18.46 4.70 -13.92
CA PHE A 302 -18.35 6.04 -13.33
C PHE A 302 -19.67 6.45 -12.69
N VAL A 303 -19.62 7.47 -11.85
CA VAL A 303 -20.75 8.04 -11.10
C VAL A 303 -20.75 9.56 -11.22
N SER A 304 -21.83 10.23 -10.85
CA SER A 304 -21.79 11.69 -10.75
C SER A 304 -20.86 12.14 -9.61
N GLU A 305 -20.35 13.38 -9.68
CA GLU A 305 -19.54 13.96 -8.60
C GLU A 305 -20.28 14.01 -7.26
N ALA A 306 -21.59 14.28 -7.28
CA ALA A 306 -22.44 14.23 -6.10
C ALA A 306 -22.51 12.81 -5.50
N GLN A 307 -22.61 11.81 -6.36
CA GLN A 307 -22.58 10.41 -5.94
C GLN A 307 -21.20 9.99 -5.41
N GLN A 308 -20.09 10.46 -6.04
CA GLN A 308 -18.73 10.25 -5.55
C GLN A 308 -18.60 10.80 -4.11
N ALA A 309 -19.06 12.03 -3.85
CA ALA A 309 -19.02 12.65 -2.53
C ALA A 309 -19.82 11.85 -1.49
N SER A 310 -21.03 11.44 -1.83
CA SER A 310 -21.86 10.59 -0.95
C SER A 310 -21.19 9.23 -0.66
N TRP A 311 -20.57 8.63 -1.66
CA TRP A 311 -19.92 7.32 -1.50
C TRP A 311 -18.56 7.41 -0.84
N LEU A 312 -17.88 8.56 -0.89
CA LEU A 312 -16.70 8.83 -0.06
C LEU A 312 -17.06 8.75 1.43
N ASP A 313 -18.10 9.46 1.88
CA ASP A 313 -18.57 9.36 3.27
C ASP A 313 -18.96 7.93 3.64
N GLN A 314 -19.63 7.25 2.73
CA GLN A 314 -20.03 5.85 2.96
C GLN A 314 -18.82 4.92 3.03
N THR A 315 -17.76 5.18 2.24
CA THR A 315 -16.50 4.42 2.26
C THR A 315 -15.88 4.43 3.64
N TYR A 316 -15.69 5.59 4.26
CA TYR A 316 -15.09 5.67 5.59
C TYR A 316 -16.01 5.11 6.68
N ARG A 317 -17.33 5.33 6.58
CA ARG A 317 -18.28 4.67 7.50
C ARG A 317 -18.23 3.15 7.43
N VAL A 318 -18.04 2.58 6.23
CA VAL A 318 -17.92 1.12 6.06
C VAL A 318 -16.56 0.63 6.53
N ALA A 319 -15.48 1.35 6.21
CA ALA A 319 -14.13 1.02 6.68
C ALA A 319 -14.08 0.92 8.21
N ASN A 320 -14.70 1.85 8.91
CA ASN A 320 -14.77 1.90 10.39
C ASN A 320 -15.52 0.71 11.03
N ARG A 321 -16.26 -0.09 10.24
CA ARG A 321 -16.87 -1.33 10.74
C ARG A 321 -15.89 -2.51 10.83
N TYR A 322 -14.71 -2.35 10.28
CA TYR A 322 -13.69 -3.39 10.24
C TYR A 322 -12.48 -3.00 11.10
N PRO A 323 -12.40 -3.45 12.36
CA PRO A 323 -11.35 -3.01 13.31
C PRO A 323 -9.91 -3.31 12.85
N ARG A 324 -9.75 -4.21 11.87
CA ARG A 324 -8.45 -4.56 11.28
C ARG A 324 -8.04 -3.62 10.14
N VAL A 325 -8.96 -2.79 9.63
CA VAL A 325 -8.66 -1.78 8.60
C VAL A 325 -8.14 -0.53 9.31
N GLU A 326 -6.83 -0.29 9.24
CA GLU A 326 -6.20 0.86 9.90
C GLU A 326 -6.16 2.12 9.02
N VAL A 327 -6.15 1.96 7.71
CA VAL A 327 -6.09 3.09 6.76
C VAL A 327 -6.90 2.78 5.51
N ALA A 328 -7.54 3.82 4.96
CA ALA A 328 -8.18 3.78 3.65
C ALA A 328 -7.72 5.01 2.84
N VAL A 329 -6.98 4.74 1.77
CA VAL A 329 -6.38 5.76 0.92
C VAL A 329 -7.31 6.05 -0.25
N TRP A 330 -7.82 7.28 -0.31
CA TRP A 330 -8.54 7.73 -1.50
C TRP A 330 -7.56 7.96 -2.64
N PHE A 331 -7.82 7.35 -3.76
CA PHE A 331 -7.09 7.52 -4.99
C PHE A 331 -7.97 8.27 -6.00
N ASN A 332 -7.75 9.55 -6.31
CA ASN A 332 -6.51 10.28 -6.22
C ASN A 332 -6.81 11.74 -5.78
N LEU A 333 -5.79 12.59 -5.60
CA LEU A 333 -6.00 14.01 -5.30
C LEU A 333 -6.64 14.74 -6.49
N GLN A 334 -6.12 14.58 -7.70
CA GLN A 334 -6.54 15.30 -8.91
C GLN A 334 -6.85 14.34 -10.06
N ASP A 335 -7.86 14.66 -10.84
CA ASP A 335 -8.15 13.97 -12.10
C ASP A 335 -6.99 14.09 -13.09
N ASN A 336 -6.73 13.01 -13.79
CA ASN A 336 -5.82 12.97 -14.91
C ASN A 336 -6.43 12.16 -16.07
N PRO A 337 -5.80 12.11 -17.27
CA PRO A 337 -6.36 11.42 -18.44
C PRO A 337 -6.63 9.91 -18.22
N PHE A 338 -5.96 9.29 -17.26
CA PHE A 338 -6.12 7.86 -16.95
C PHE A 338 -7.04 7.61 -15.77
N TRP A 339 -7.20 8.61 -14.88
CA TRP A 339 -7.96 8.48 -13.66
C TRP A 339 -8.79 9.72 -13.36
N THR A 340 -10.11 9.60 -13.37
CA THR A 340 -11.07 10.69 -13.12
C THR A 340 -11.77 10.57 -11.75
N GLY A 341 -11.12 9.89 -10.80
CA GLY A 341 -11.59 9.68 -9.43
C GLY A 341 -11.03 10.66 -8.41
N GLY A 342 -10.35 11.73 -8.87
CA GLY A 342 -9.78 12.76 -8.01
C GLY A 342 -10.80 13.51 -7.17
N LEU A 343 -10.32 14.16 -6.10
CA LEU A 343 -11.07 15.12 -5.30
C LEU A 343 -11.11 16.49 -5.98
N LEU A 344 -10.14 16.75 -6.84
CA LEU A 344 -10.04 17.93 -7.70
C LEU A 344 -10.20 17.51 -9.15
N ARG A 345 -10.79 18.39 -9.96
CA ARG A 345 -10.81 18.23 -11.44
C ARG A 345 -9.41 18.44 -12.03
N GLY A 346 -9.25 18.17 -13.31
CA GLY A 346 -7.99 18.37 -14.02
C GLY A 346 -7.49 19.82 -14.01
N ASP A 347 -8.39 20.81 -13.91
CA ASP A 347 -8.12 22.23 -13.78
C ASP A 347 -7.89 22.70 -12.34
N MET A 348 -7.76 21.78 -11.38
CA MET A 348 -7.58 22.03 -9.94
C MET A 348 -8.83 22.57 -9.21
N THR A 349 -9.97 22.72 -9.86
CA THR A 349 -11.22 23.09 -9.18
C THR A 349 -11.71 21.94 -8.31
N GLN A 350 -12.29 22.27 -7.15
CA GLN A 350 -12.74 21.28 -6.18
C GLN A 350 -14.03 20.59 -6.64
N LYS A 351 -14.08 19.26 -6.51
CA LYS A 351 -15.34 18.51 -6.59
C LYS A 351 -16.05 18.52 -5.22
N PRO A 352 -17.36 18.22 -5.15
CA PRO A 352 -18.08 18.08 -3.87
C PRO A 352 -17.42 17.07 -2.91
N ALA A 353 -16.68 16.08 -3.43
CA ALA A 353 -15.95 15.11 -2.64
C ALA A 353 -14.78 15.72 -1.83
N TRP A 354 -14.21 16.85 -2.25
CA TRP A 354 -13.13 17.53 -1.52
C TRP A 354 -13.55 17.89 -0.08
N SER A 355 -14.65 18.66 0.07
CA SER A 355 -15.12 19.07 1.41
C SER A 355 -15.50 17.88 2.29
N ARG A 356 -16.02 16.79 1.68
CA ARG A 356 -16.32 15.56 2.40
C ARG A 356 -15.05 14.87 2.89
N PHE A 357 -14.03 14.80 2.06
CA PHE A 357 -12.75 14.24 2.48
C PHE A 357 -12.12 15.05 3.62
N VAL A 358 -12.09 16.38 3.49
CA VAL A 358 -11.60 17.29 4.55
C VAL A 358 -12.32 17.04 5.88
N ALA A 359 -13.64 16.89 5.87
CA ALA A 359 -14.41 16.60 7.08
C ALA A 359 -14.04 15.23 7.69
N GLN A 360 -13.84 14.19 6.87
CA GLN A 360 -13.41 12.86 7.35
C GLN A 360 -11.99 12.91 7.93
N ALA A 361 -11.05 13.57 7.23
CA ALA A 361 -9.65 13.64 7.63
C ALA A 361 -9.43 14.47 8.90
N SER A 362 -10.13 15.61 9.04
CA SER A 362 -10.01 16.50 10.21
C SER A 362 -10.62 15.90 11.47
N GLY A 363 -11.65 15.05 11.34
CA GLY A 363 -12.29 14.34 12.46
C GLY A 363 -11.56 13.08 12.93
N SER A 364 -10.50 12.67 12.24
CA SER A 364 -9.79 11.42 12.54
C SER A 364 -8.57 11.64 13.44
N ALA A 365 -8.43 10.79 14.48
CA ALA A 365 -7.19 10.69 15.25
C ALA A 365 -6.21 9.75 14.54
N ARG A 366 -4.94 10.14 14.49
CA ARG A 366 -3.86 9.26 14.04
C ARG A 366 -3.30 8.50 15.24
N PRO A 367 -3.36 7.16 15.29
CA PRO A 367 -2.68 6.38 16.33
C PRO A 367 -1.17 6.66 16.33
N GLY A 368 -0.53 6.58 17.51
CA GLY A 368 0.92 6.84 17.64
C GLY A 368 1.80 5.99 16.73
N SER A 369 1.36 4.74 16.38
CA SER A 369 2.03 3.87 15.39
C SER A 369 2.08 4.46 13.97
N TRP A 370 1.30 5.51 13.69
CA TRP A 370 1.26 6.26 12.43
C TRP A 370 1.87 7.68 12.57
N ALA A 371 2.49 8.00 13.69
CA ALA A 371 3.26 9.24 13.79
C ALA A 371 4.43 9.23 12.78
N PRO A 372 4.83 10.42 12.25
CA PRO A 372 5.98 10.56 11.37
C PRO A 372 7.27 10.03 11.99
#